data_53501c8cdf785b0530663be5167287a2
#
_entry.id   53501c8cdf785b0530663be5167287a2
#
_cell.length_a   1.000
_cell.length_b   1.000
_cell.length_c   1.000
_cell.angle_alpha   90.00
_cell.angle_beta   90.00
_cell.angle_gamma   90.00
#
_symmetry.space_group_name_H-M   'P 1'
#
loop_
_entity.id
_entity.type
_entity.pdbx_description
1 polymer ?
#
loop_
_entity_poly.entity_id
_entity_poly.type
_entity_poly.pdbx_seq_one_letter_code
_entity_poly.pdbx_strand_id
1 'polypeptide(L)'
;MARGASADEVRKAFRKLAKQLHPDQNPGDKKSEERFKRVSAAFDIVGDEEKRKKFDRGEIDADGREIMRGFGGGGFAGQPGAGAGGFRNGAHGAQFEGVDLNDILGEVFGRGGQPGRGGGFGGGFGQPVRGQDVRAELDIELEDTIRGAKKRISFSDGRVIDVNIPKGAIDGQVLRLKGQGAPGRAGPGDALIELRVRPHPIFRREAETLTMDLPVSVPDAVLGGKIEAPTPDGPVSLTIPKHSNSGATLRLKGRGLYDGRGGKRGDLLARLVVVLPEGSDSELEAFAESWRKSRPYTPKKRG
;
A
#
# COMPACT_ATOMS: atom_id res chain seq x y z
N MET A 1 5.81 -11.78 -31.51
CA MET A 1 4.63 -12.60 -31.13
C MET A 1 3.99 -13.16 -32.39
N ALA A 2 3.39 -14.33 -32.30
CA ALA A 2 2.62 -14.89 -33.44
C ALA A 2 1.32 -14.11 -33.64
N ARG A 3 0.86 -13.98 -34.89
CA ARG A 3 -0.49 -13.50 -35.19
C ARG A 3 -1.49 -14.47 -34.55
N GLY A 4 -2.32 -14.02 -33.62
CA GLY A 4 -3.26 -14.89 -32.91
C GLY A 4 -2.88 -15.20 -31.45
N ALA A 5 -1.80 -14.61 -30.92
CA ALA A 5 -1.46 -14.73 -29.48
C ALA A 5 -2.64 -14.28 -28.59
N SER A 6 -2.89 -14.98 -27.50
CA SER A 6 -3.97 -14.63 -26.56
C SER A 6 -3.69 -13.29 -25.83
N ALA A 7 -4.74 -12.65 -25.31
CA ALA A 7 -4.60 -11.41 -24.54
C ALA A 7 -3.65 -11.57 -23.34
N ASP A 8 -3.64 -12.74 -22.71
CA ASP A 8 -2.75 -13.04 -21.58
C ASP A 8 -1.29 -13.20 -21.99
N GLU A 9 -1.05 -13.80 -23.16
CA GLU A 9 0.31 -13.89 -23.73
C GLU A 9 0.84 -12.50 -24.09
N VAL A 10 0.01 -11.64 -24.65
CA VAL A 10 0.35 -10.25 -24.96
C VAL A 10 0.72 -9.49 -23.70
N ARG A 11 -0.11 -9.57 -22.65
CA ARG A 11 0.14 -8.93 -21.35
C ARG A 11 1.41 -9.46 -20.65
N LYS A 12 1.65 -10.78 -20.76
CA LYS A 12 2.84 -11.43 -20.18
C LYS A 12 4.10 -10.97 -20.89
N ALA A 13 4.08 -10.90 -22.21
CA ALA A 13 5.20 -10.43 -23.03
C ALA A 13 5.50 -8.96 -22.77
N PHE A 14 4.47 -8.09 -22.69
CA PHE A 14 4.62 -6.69 -22.35
C PHE A 14 5.28 -6.52 -20.99
N ARG A 15 4.78 -7.18 -19.94
CA ARG A 15 5.36 -7.10 -18.58
C ARG A 15 6.84 -7.52 -18.56
N LYS A 16 7.20 -8.54 -19.32
CA LYS A 16 8.60 -8.99 -19.43
C LYS A 16 9.49 -7.94 -20.08
N LEU A 17 9.06 -7.38 -21.22
CA LEU A 17 9.81 -6.35 -21.93
C LEU A 17 9.86 -5.03 -21.18
N ALA A 18 8.76 -4.61 -20.57
CA ALA A 18 8.69 -3.39 -19.76
C ALA A 18 9.66 -3.47 -18.57
N LYS A 19 9.75 -4.62 -17.90
CA LYS A 19 10.73 -4.82 -16.81
C LYS A 19 12.17 -4.77 -17.28
N GLN A 20 12.46 -5.36 -18.45
CA GLN A 20 13.83 -5.37 -19.01
C GLN A 20 14.30 -4.01 -19.53
N LEU A 21 13.36 -3.21 -20.05
CA LEU A 21 13.66 -1.92 -20.70
C LEU A 21 13.34 -0.71 -19.77
N HIS A 22 13.00 -0.99 -18.50
CA HIS A 22 12.64 0.08 -17.56
C HIS A 22 13.79 1.06 -17.38
N PRO A 23 13.54 2.38 -17.37
CA PRO A 23 14.58 3.39 -17.19
C PRO A 23 15.34 3.23 -15.88
N ASP A 24 14.72 2.80 -14.79
CA ASP A 24 15.39 2.54 -13.50
C ASP A 24 16.39 1.38 -13.56
N GLN A 25 16.18 0.42 -14.46
CA GLN A 25 17.13 -0.70 -14.67
C GLN A 25 18.18 -0.41 -15.73
N ASN A 26 17.96 0.59 -16.58
CA ASN A 26 18.85 0.99 -17.65
C ASN A 26 19.07 2.52 -17.66
N PRO A 27 19.57 3.12 -16.56
CA PRO A 27 19.72 4.56 -16.47
C PRO A 27 20.69 5.09 -17.55
N GLY A 28 20.20 6.02 -18.39
CA GLY A 28 21.00 6.67 -19.42
C GLY A 28 21.14 5.89 -20.75
N ASP A 29 20.54 4.71 -20.88
CA ASP A 29 20.54 3.97 -22.17
C ASP A 29 19.40 4.43 -23.09
N LYS A 30 19.71 5.37 -23.98
CA LYS A 30 18.76 5.89 -24.99
C LYS A 30 18.15 4.81 -25.88
N LYS A 31 18.88 3.71 -26.15
CA LYS A 31 18.35 2.61 -26.97
C LYS A 31 17.28 1.81 -26.23
N SER A 32 17.45 1.58 -24.95
CA SER A 32 16.43 0.95 -24.10
C SER A 32 15.21 1.83 -23.95
N GLU A 33 15.38 3.15 -23.81
CA GLU A 33 14.28 4.11 -23.73
C GLU A 33 13.46 4.16 -25.05
N GLU A 34 14.10 4.22 -26.20
CA GLU A 34 13.41 4.16 -27.49
C GLU A 34 12.66 2.84 -27.70
N ARG A 35 13.26 1.71 -27.30
CA ARG A 35 12.61 0.41 -27.37
C ARG A 35 11.41 0.34 -26.42
N PHE A 36 11.54 0.89 -25.23
CA PHE A 36 10.44 0.96 -24.27
C PHE A 36 9.27 1.76 -24.85
N LYS A 37 9.51 2.94 -25.44
CA LYS A 37 8.48 3.75 -26.12
C LYS A 37 7.76 2.97 -27.23
N ARG A 38 8.53 2.24 -28.06
CA ARG A 38 7.94 1.40 -29.15
C ARG A 38 7.12 0.22 -28.61
N VAL A 39 7.58 -0.43 -27.53
CA VAL A 39 6.87 -1.54 -26.90
C VAL A 39 5.58 -1.06 -26.24
N SER A 40 5.59 0.12 -25.60
CA SER A 40 4.40 0.74 -25.01
C SER A 40 3.38 1.12 -26.07
N ALA A 41 3.80 1.80 -27.15
CA ALA A 41 2.91 2.14 -28.27
C ALA A 41 2.28 0.91 -28.92
N ALA A 42 3.06 -0.15 -29.12
CA ALA A 42 2.53 -1.39 -29.65
C ALA A 42 1.52 -2.06 -28.68
N PHE A 43 1.76 -1.98 -27.35
CA PHE A 43 0.84 -2.55 -26.38
C PHE A 43 -0.48 -1.77 -26.30
N ASP A 44 -0.47 -0.44 -26.52
CA ASP A 44 -1.68 0.39 -26.56
C ASP A 44 -2.65 -0.05 -27.68
N ILE A 45 -2.13 -0.69 -28.72
CA ILE A 45 -2.95 -1.20 -29.82
C ILE A 45 -3.34 -2.66 -29.59
N VAL A 46 -2.36 -3.54 -29.31
CA VAL A 46 -2.62 -4.98 -29.25
C VAL A 46 -3.08 -5.46 -27.88
N GLY A 47 -2.95 -4.63 -26.84
CA GLY A 47 -3.42 -4.89 -25.48
C GLY A 47 -4.92 -4.67 -25.27
N ASP A 48 -5.54 -3.84 -26.11
CA ASP A 48 -6.97 -3.61 -26.17
C ASP A 48 -7.61 -4.48 -27.25
N GLU A 49 -8.68 -5.20 -26.91
CA GLU A 49 -9.30 -6.17 -27.82
C GLU A 49 -9.96 -5.52 -29.04
N GLU A 50 -10.55 -4.33 -28.88
CA GLU A 50 -11.20 -3.61 -29.97
C GLU A 50 -10.18 -2.98 -30.92
N LYS A 51 -9.15 -2.32 -30.40
CA LYS A 51 -8.08 -1.75 -31.19
C LYS A 51 -7.32 -2.83 -31.95
N ARG A 52 -7.08 -3.97 -31.30
CA ARG A 52 -6.45 -5.13 -31.94
C ARG A 52 -7.27 -5.66 -33.11
N LYS A 53 -8.59 -5.79 -32.94
CA LYS A 53 -9.49 -6.21 -34.04
C LYS A 53 -9.46 -5.21 -35.20
N LYS A 54 -9.38 -3.91 -34.91
CA LYS A 54 -9.24 -2.86 -35.95
C LYS A 54 -7.89 -2.95 -36.65
N PHE A 55 -6.82 -3.18 -35.91
CA PHE A 55 -5.47 -3.37 -36.46
C PHE A 55 -5.36 -4.62 -37.31
N ASP A 56 -5.87 -5.75 -36.84
CA ASP A 56 -5.87 -7.03 -37.59
C ASP A 56 -6.69 -6.95 -38.87
N ARG A 57 -7.75 -6.09 -38.92
CA ARG A 57 -8.54 -5.78 -40.12
C ARG A 57 -7.89 -4.72 -41.02
N GLY A 58 -6.80 -4.09 -40.55
CA GLY A 58 -6.12 -3.02 -41.28
C GLY A 58 -6.92 -1.70 -41.34
N GLU A 59 -7.77 -1.45 -40.35
CA GLU A 59 -8.54 -0.21 -40.19
C GLU A 59 -7.70 0.87 -39.50
N ILE A 60 -6.72 0.45 -38.70
CA ILE A 60 -5.74 1.35 -38.05
C ILE A 60 -4.31 0.89 -38.35
N ASP A 61 -3.37 1.84 -38.36
CA ASP A 61 -1.95 1.59 -38.54
C ASP A 61 -1.24 1.26 -37.17
N ALA A 62 0.08 1.07 -37.23
CA ALA A 62 0.90 0.79 -36.06
C ALA A 62 0.99 1.95 -35.07
N ASP A 63 0.54 3.13 -35.44
CA ASP A 63 0.46 4.32 -34.57
C ASP A 63 -0.98 4.58 -34.10
N GLY A 64 -1.93 3.66 -34.37
CA GLY A 64 -3.33 3.76 -33.96
C GLY A 64 -4.17 4.73 -34.79
N ARG A 65 -3.67 5.21 -35.94
CA ARG A 65 -4.38 6.11 -36.82
C ARG A 65 -5.27 5.32 -37.77
N GLU A 66 -6.48 5.81 -38.02
CA GLU A 66 -7.41 5.20 -38.95
C GLU A 66 -6.87 5.25 -40.40
N ILE A 67 -6.70 4.10 -41.00
CA ILE A 67 -6.33 4.00 -42.43
C ILE A 67 -7.63 4.12 -43.23
N MET A 68 -7.88 5.32 -43.77
CA MET A 68 -8.99 5.52 -44.71
C MET A 68 -8.80 4.63 -45.94
N ARG A 69 -9.32 3.41 -45.87
CA ARG A 69 -9.52 2.55 -47.04
C ARG A 69 -10.85 2.93 -47.68
N GLY A 70 -10.77 3.79 -48.68
CA GLY A 70 -11.91 3.91 -49.58
C GLY A 70 -12.25 5.34 -49.97
N PHE A 71 -11.58 5.86 -50.96
CA PHE A 71 -12.29 6.42 -52.09
C PHE A 71 -11.32 6.39 -53.28
N GLY A 72 -11.51 5.38 -54.09
CA GLY A 72 -10.78 5.25 -55.37
C GLY A 72 -11.31 6.24 -56.40
N GLY A 73 -10.40 6.82 -57.17
CA GLY A 73 -10.65 7.32 -58.50
C GLY A 73 -11.06 8.78 -58.58
N GLY A 74 -10.18 9.65 -59.03
CA GLY A 74 -10.49 10.97 -59.51
C GLY A 74 -9.29 11.89 -59.42
N GLY A 75 -8.45 11.92 -60.44
CA GLY A 75 -7.30 12.79 -60.56
C GLY A 75 -7.71 14.27 -60.54
N PHE A 76 -6.91 15.04 -59.80
CA PHE A 76 -6.73 16.45 -60.14
C PHE A 76 -5.28 16.82 -59.93
N ALA A 77 -4.61 17.04 -61.05
CA ALA A 77 -3.27 17.61 -61.13
C ALA A 77 -3.33 19.11 -60.83
N GLY A 78 -2.31 19.59 -60.09
CA GLY A 78 -1.86 20.99 -60.20
C GLY A 78 -2.09 21.86 -58.96
N GLN A 79 -1.08 22.09 -58.17
CA GLN A 79 -0.40 23.36 -58.07
C GLN A 79 0.59 23.39 -56.89
N PRO A 80 1.85 23.77 -57.09
CA PRO A 80 2.83 23.92 -56.00
C PRO A 80 2.78 25.39 -55.47
N GLY A 81 2.67 25.52 -54.15
CA GLY A 81 2.66 26.88 -53.54
C GLY A 81 2.95 26.83 -52.05
N ALA A 82 4.20 27.04 -51.72
CA ALA A 82 4.81 27.79 -50.62
C ALA A 82 4.10 27.86 -49.24
N GLY A 83 4.84 27.52 -48.20
CA GLY A 83 4.50 27.89 -46.81
C GLY A 83 5.39 27.20 -45.79
N ALA A 84 6.66 27.64 -45.70
CA ALA A 84 7.53 27.30 -44.61
C ALA A 84 7.03 27.87 -43.29
N GLY A 85 6.91 27.06 -42.25
CA GLY A 85 6.60 27.49 -40.92
C GLY A 85 7.20 26.48 -39.92
N GLY A 86 8.45 26.74 -39.56
CA GLY A 86 9.18 25.94 -38.62
C GLY A 86 8.62 26.05 -37.22
N PHE A 87 8.58 24.95 -36.51
CA PHE A 87 8.44 24.95 -35.07
C PHE A 87 9.78 24.55 -34.41
N ARG A 88 10.38 25.59 -33.87
CA ARG A 88 11.56 25.54 -33.01
C ARG A 88 11.26 24.79 -31.72
N ASN A 89 12.06 23.82 -31.50
CA ASN A 89 12.58 23.24 -30.29
C ASN A 89 12.47 24.16 -29.04
N GLY A 90 11.86 23.66 -27.98
CA GLY A 90 11.90 24.18 -26.61
C GLY A 90 12.16 23.04 -25.65
N ALA A 91 13.45 22.79 -25.39
CA ALA A 91 13.88 21.90 -24.33
C ALA A 91 13.60 22.55 -22.98
N HIS A 92 12.81 21.88 -22.15
CA HIS A 92 12.89 22.05 -20.70
C HIS A 92 12.84 20.66 -20.07
N GLY A 93 14.00 20.31 -19.50
CA GLY A 93 14.14 19.16 -18.61
C GLY A 93 13.30 19.40 -17.35
N ALA A 94 12.35 18.52 -17.12
CA ALA A 94 11.68 18.41 -15.86
C ALA A 94 12.01 17.03 -15.28
N GLN A 95 12.61 17.09 -14.14
CA GLN A 95 12.99 16.01 -13.25
C GLN A 95 11.72 15.29 -12.79
N PHE A 96 11.53 14.05 -13.21
CA PHE A 96 10.40 13.22 -12.80
C PHE A 96 10.89 12.23 -11.73
N GLU A 97 10.70 12.62 -10.48
CA GLU A 97 10.77 11.72 -9.33
C GLU A 97 9.32 11.50 -8.85
N GLY A 98 8.82 10.27 -8.96
CA GLY A 98 7.65 9.80 -8.23
C GLY A 98 6.27 10.02 -8.84
N VAL A 99 6.07 9.88 -10.15
CA VAL A 99 4.73 9.93 -10.75
C VAL A 99 4.23 8.54 -11.13
N ASP A 100 3.08 8.16 -10.55
CA ASP A 100 2.42 6.88 -10.78
C ASP A 100 1.97 6.79 -12.26
N LEU A 101 2.28 5.64 -12.91
CA LEU A 101 2.01 5.40 -14.33
C LEU A 101 0.52 5.57 -14.70
N ASN A 102 -0.37 5.45 -13.72
CA ASN A 102 -1.81 5.62 -13.88
C ASN A 102 -2.22 7.10 -14.02
N ASP A 103 -1.46 8.03 -13.41
CA ASP A 103 -1.75 9.46 -13.50
C ASP A 103 -1.34 10.04 -14.86
N ILE A 104 -0.24 9.53 -15.44
CA ILE A 104 0.20 9.95 -16.78
C ILE A 104 -0.77 9.47 -17.87
N LEU A 105 -1.35 8.28 -17.70
CA LEU A 105 -2.34 7.75 -18.66
C LEU A 105 -3.66 8.53 -18.61
N GLY A 106 -4.06 9.02 -17.43
CA GLY A 106 -5.28 9.82 -17.25
C GLY A 106 -5.19 11.22 -17.89
N GLU A 107 -4.01 11.83 -17.87
CA GLU A 107 -3.81 13.20 -18.37
C GLU A 107 -3.62 13.25 -19.90
N VAL A 108 -3.03 12.22 -20.50
CA VAL A 108 -2.85 12.11 -21.96
C VAL A 108 -4.14 11.77 -22.69
N PHE A 109 -5.03 11.00 -22.07
CA PHE A 109 -6.33 10.64 -22.67
C PHE A 109 -7.46 11.64 -22.38
N GLY A 110 -7.30 12.57 -21.42
CA GLY A 110 -8.32 13.55 -21.04
C GLY A 110 -8.27 14.87 -21.80
N ARG A 111 -7.24 15.14 -22.61
CA ARG A 111 -7.02 16.48 -23.20
C ARG A 111 -6.98 16.49 -24.71
N GLY A 112 -8.07 16.06 -25.32
CA GLY A 112 -8.31 16.17 -26.76
C GLY A 112 -9.60 16.93 -27.05
N GLY A 113 -9.66 18.23 -26.75
CA GLY A 113 -10.83 19.07 -27.03
C GLY A 113 -10.43 20.52 -27.26
N GLN A 114 -10.19 20.89 -28.51
CA GLN A 114 -9.88 22.22 -28.99
C GLN A 114 -11.10 23.17 -28.80
N PRO A 115 -10.93 24.40 -28.28
CA PRO A 115 -12.05 25.37 -28.22
C PRO A 115 -12.27 26.03 -29.58
N GLY A 116 -13.17 25.46 -30.36
CA GLY A 116 -13.73 26.05 -31.60
C GLY A 116 -15.03 26.81 -31.29
N ARG A 117 -15.03 28.08 -31.57
CA ARG A 117 -16.08 29.08 -31.48
C ARG A 117 -17.25 28.73 -32.41
N GLY A 118 -18.47 28.62 -31.89
CA GLY A 118 -19.68 28.49 -32.71
C GLY A 118 -20.90 28.15 -31.85
N GLY A 119 -21.80 29.14 -31.70
CA GLY A 119 -23.03 28.98 -30.94
C GLY A 119 -23.98 27.95 -31.57
N GLY A 120 -24.64 27.19 -30.74
CA GLY A 120 -25.68 26.22 -31.10
C GLY A 120 -26.39 25.76 -29.85
N PHE A 121 -27.62 26.23 -29.66
CA PHE A 121 -28.58 25.70 -28.71
C PHE A 121 -28.78 24.19 -28.99
N GLY A 122 -28.24 23.34 -28.16
CA GLY A 122 -28.46 21.91 -28.25
C GLY A 122 -28.22 21.30 -26.86
N GLY A 123 -29.29 20.81 -26.22
CA GLY A 123 -29.29 20.21 -24.90
C GLY A 123 -28.21 19.12 -24.79
N GLY A 124 -27.10 19.44 -24.11
CA GLY A 124 -26.09 18.51 -23.76
C GLY A 124 -26.66 17.50 -22.76
N PHE A 125 -26.96 16.31 -23.21
CA PHE A 125 -27.06 15.14 -22.32
C PHE A 125 -25.68 14.98 -21.67
N GLY A 126 -25.51 15.63 -20.49
CA GLY A 126 -24.30 15.47 -19.70
C GLY A 126 -24.07 13.99 -19.49
N GLN A 127 -22.92 13.52 -19.88
CA GLN A 127 -22.52 12.13 -19.61
C GLN A 127 -22.75 11.87 -18.11
N PRO A 128 -23.35 10.72 -17.76
CA PRO A 128 -23.62 10.41 -16.38
C PRO A 128 -22.29 10.40 -15.60
N VAL A 129 -22.17 11.32 -14.65
CA VAL A 129 -20.95 11.47 -13.83
C VAL A 129 -21.02 10.45 -12.69
N ARG A 130 -19.92 9.75 -12.48
CA ARG A 130 -19.73 8.86 -11.32
C ARG A 130 -19.73 9.69 -10.03
N GLY A 131 -20.25 9.15 -8.94
CA GLY A 131 -20.23 9.76 -7.63
C GLY A 131 -18.80 10.01 -7.13
N GLN A 132 -18.66 10.98 -6.25
CA GLN A 132 -17.37 11.30 -5.65
C GLN A 132 -16.91 10.22 -4.67
N ASP A 133 -15.60 10.05 -4.57
CA ASP A 133 -15.01 9.19 -3.56
C ASP A 133 -15.13 9.86 -2.18
N VAL A 134 -15.39 9.06 -1.15
CA VAL A 134 -15.52 9.52 0.24
C VAL A 134 -14.34 9.01 1.04
N ARG A 135 -13.75 9.86 1.88
CA ARG A 135 -12.68 9.49 2.79
C ARG A 135 -13.20 9.44 4.22
N ALA A 136 -12.75 8.45 4.98
CA ALA A 136 -13.04 8.33 6.40
C ALA A 136 -11.86 7.70 7.12
N GLU A 137 -11.75 7.97 8.43
CA GLU A 137 -10.77 7.37 9.32
C GLU A 137 -11.45 6.33 10.19
N LEU A 138 -10.77 5.21 10.41
CA LEU A 138 -11.26 4.14 11.27
C LEU A 138 -10.22 3.81 12.32
N ASP A 139 -10.57 4.11 13.58
CA ASP A 139 -9.77 3.67 14.72
C ASP A 139 -9.92 2.16 14.94
N ILE A 140 -8.78 1.49 15.01
CA ILE A 140 -8.68 0.05 15.24
C ILE A 140 -7.75 -0.24 16.40
N GLU A 141 -7.92 -1.40 17.03
CA GLU A 141 -7.06 -1.87 18.08
C GLU A 141 -5.92 -2.74 17.51
N LEU A 142 -4.85 -2.91 18.29
CA LEU A 142 -3.72 -3.73 17.88
C LEU A 142 -4.16 -5.17 17.56
N GLU A 143 -5.07 -5.71 18.36
CA GLU A 143 -5.63 -7.07 18.20
C GLU A 143 -6.35 -7.24 16.86
N ASP A 144 -7.03 -6.18 16.39
CA ASP A 144 -7.71 -6.17 15.10
C ASP A 144 -6.72 -6.39 13.94
N THR A 145 -5.50 -5.82 14.06
CA THR A 145 -4.45 -6.00 13.06
C THR A 145 -3.86 -7.41 13.06
N ILE A 146 -3.95 -8.11 14.19
CA ILE A 146 -3.38 -9.44 14.36
C ILE A 146 -4.38 -10.54 14.00
N ARG A 147 -5.61 -10.43 14.51
CA ARG A 147 -6.65 -11.44 14.27
C ARG A 147 -7.37 -11.23 12.94
N GLY A 148 -7.33 -10.01 12.41
CA GLY A 148 -8.27 -9.50 11.45
C GLY A 148 -9.60 -9.23 12.14
N ALA A 149 -10.33 -8.24 11.67
CA ALA A 149 -11.60 -7.87 12.25
C ALA A 149 -12.58 -7.38 11.19
N LYS A 150 -13.86 -7.42 11.52
CA LYS A 150 -14.92 -6.78 10.74
C LYS A 150 -15.51 -5.67 11.60
N LYS A 151 -15.28 -4.42 11.19
CA LYS A 151 -15.81 -3.24 11.89
C LYS A 151 -16.83 -2.51 11.03
N ARG A 152 -17.75 -1.86 11.69
CA ARG A 152 -18.84 -1.12 11.05
C ARG A 152 -18.61 0.36 11.22
N ILE A 153 -18.67 1.10 10.10
CA ILE A 153 -18.56 2.56 10.07
C ILE A 153 -19.91 3.15 9.67
N SER A 154 -20.37 4.15 10.41
CA SER A 154 -21.53 4.96 10.05
C SER A 154 -21.05 6.29 9.49
N PHE A 155 -21.51 6.65 8.31
CA PHE A 155 -21.23 7.93 7.68
C PHE A 155 -22.26 8.98 8.08
N SER A 156 -21.93 10.25 7.93
CA SER A 156 -22.82 11.38 8.25
C SER A 156 -24.13 11.41 7.45
N ASP A 157 -24.14 10.73 6.30
CA ASP A 157 -25.34 10.56 5.45
C ASP A 157 -26.24 9.39 5.87
N GLY A 158 -25.96 8.76 7.03
CA GLY A 158 -26.73 7.64 7.58
C GLY A 158 -26.38 6.28 6.99
N ARG A 159 -25.47 6.18 6.02
CA ARG A 159 -25.02 4.89 5.48
C ARG A 159 -24.11 4.20 6.46
N VAL A 160 -24.27 2.87 6.53
CA VAL A 160 -23.44 2.00 7.37
C VAL A 160 -22.72 1.02 6.48
N ILE A 161 -21.40 0.96 6.62
CA ILE A 161 -20.54 0.10 5.80
C ILE A 161 -19.74 -0.83 6.69
N ASP A 162 -19.69 -2.11 6.33
CA ASP A 162 -18.87 -3.11 6.98
C ASP A 162 -17.46 -3.11 6.34
N VAL A 163 -16.45 -2.85 7.14
CA VAL A 163 -15.04 -2.80 6.74
C VAL A 163 -14.32 -4.03 7.25
N ASN A 164 -13.76 -4.84 6.35
CA ASN A 164 -12.91 -5.97 6.71
C ASN A 164 -11.47 -5.51 6.89
N ILE A 165 -10.94 -5.59 8.12
CA ILE A 165 -9.55 -5.30 8.45
C ILE A 165 -8.74 -6.56 8.20
N PRO A 166 -7.76 -6.55 7.29
CA PRO A 166 -6.93 -7.71 7.02
C PRO A 166 -5.93 -7.94 8.15
N LYS A 167 -5.51 -9.20 8.33
CA LYS A 167 -4.37 -9.50 9.19
C LYS A 167 -3.12 -8.83 8.65
N GLY A 168 -2.32 -8.26 9.54
CA GLY A 168 -1.13 -7.50 9.17
C GLY A 168 -1.43 -6.06 8.71
N ALA A 169 -2.63 -5.54 8.96
CA ALA A 169 -2.92 -4.13 8.73
C ALA A 169 -1.96 -3.23 9.51
N ILE A 170 -1.55 -2.13 8.89
CA ILE A 170 -0.63 -1.16 9.48
C ILE A 170 -1.32 0.19 9.68
N ASP A 171 -0.78 0.98 10.60
CA ASP A 171 -1.22 2.36 10.82
C ASP A 171 -1.05 3.19 9.54
N GLY A 172 -2.04 4.04 9.23
CA GLY A 172 -2.08 4.83 7.99
C GLY A 172 -2.45 4.04 6.73
N GLN A 173 -2.74 2.75 6.82
CA GLN A 173 -3.15 1.96 5.67
C GLN A 173 -4.52 2.39 5.16
N VAL A 174 -4.63 2.66 3.85
CA VAL A 174 -5.90 3.00 3.21
C VAL A 174 -6.55 1.77 2.59
N LEU A 175 -7.77 1.47 3.01
CA LEU A 175 -8.62 0.43 2.44
C LEU A 175 -9.61 1.05 1.45
N ARG A 176 -9.58 0.60 0.19
CA ARG A 176 -10.52 1.04 -0.85
C ARG A 176 -11.72 0.11 -0.93
N LEU A 177 -12.89 0.62 -0.64
CA LEU A 177 -14.17 -0.09 -0.75
C LEU A 177 -14.88 0.40 -2.00
N LYS A 178 -14.83 -0.42 -3.06
CA LYS A 178 -15.40 -0.07 -4.36
C LYS A 178 -16.91 0.13 -4.28
N GLY A 179 -17.39 1.20 -4.91
CA GLY A 179 -18.80 1.51 -5.01
C GLY A 179 -19.48 1.91 -3.68
N GLN A 180 -18.69 2.26 -2.65
CA GLN A 180 -19.20 2.68 -1.34
C GLN A 180 -19.02 4.19 -1.10
N GLY A 181 -18.67 4.95 -2.14
CA GLY A 181 -18.59 6.41 -2.10
C GLY A 181 -19.94 7.11 -2.26
N ALA A 182 -19.93 8.39 -2.60
CA ALA A 182 -21.15 9.16 -2.84
C ALA A 182 -21.93 8.63 -4.06
N PRO A 183 -23.28 8.71 -4.05
CA PRO A 183 -24.07 8.30 -5.20
C PRO A 183 -23.83 9.23 -6.40
N GLY A 184 -23.82 8.66 -7.61
CA GLY A 184 -23.71 9.39 -8.86
C GLY A 184 -24.55 8.76 -9.95
N ARG A 185 -24.85 9.53 -11.03
CA ARG A 185 -25.72 9.03 -12.12
C ARG A 185 -25.09 7.88 -12.92
N ALA A 186 -23.73 7.82 -12.97
CA ALA A 186 -22.98 6.71 -13.60
C ALA A 186 -22.53 5.63 -12.58
N GLY A 187 -23.11 5.60 -11.40
CA GLY A 187 -22.76 4.72 -10.31
C GLY A 187 -22.07 5.46 -9.15
N PRO A 188 -22.00 4.82 -7.98
CA PRO A 188 -21.36 5.41 -6.81
C PRO A 188 -19.84 5.51 -6.96
N GLY A 189 -19.22 6.46 -6.24
CA GLY A 189 -17.79 6.54 -6.03
C GLY A 189 -17.27 5.40 -5.15
N ASP A 190 -16.04 5.51 -4.68
CA ASP A 190 -15.43 4.54 -3.76
C ASP A 190 -15.30 5.16 -2.36
N ALA A 191 -15.27 4.33 -1.31
CA ALA A 191 -14.89 4.78 0.02
C ALA A 191 -13.42 4.42 0.30
N LEU A 192 -12.65 5.41 0.71
CA LEU A 192 -11.25 5.30 1.11
C LEU A 192 -11.16 5.41 2.63
N ILE A 193 -10.90 4.29 3.29
CA ILE A 193 -10.88 4.20 4.75
C ILE A 193 -9.44 4.10 5.22
N GLU A 194 -8.96 5.14 5.89
CA GLU A 194 -7.65 5.16 6.52
C GLU A 194 -7.72 4.51 7.91
N LEU A 195 -6.90 3.49 8.13
CA LEU A 195 -6.84 2.80 9.41
C LEU A 195 -5.91 3.55 10.37
N ARG A 196 -6.40 3.82 11.58
CA ARG A 196 -5.59 4.37 12.69
C ARG A 196 -5.49 3.35 13.81
N VAL A 197 -4.29 2.85 14.06
CA VAL A 197 -4.04 1.90 15.15
C VAL A 197 -3.89 2.68 16.45
N ARG A 198 -4.81 2.46 17.41
CA ARG A 198 -4.73 3.08 18.74
C ARG A 198 -3.51 2.58 19.51
N PRO A 199 -2.83 3.45 20.30
CA PRO A 199 -1.80 3.01 21.21
C PRO A 199 -2.36 1.99 22.21
N HIS A 200 -1.63 0.88 22.41
CA HIS A 200 -2.05 -0.17 23.33
C HIS A 200 -1.40 0.04 24.72
N PRO A 201 -2.09 -0.18 25.84
CA PRO A 201 -1.55 0.08 27.18
C PRO A 201 -0.37 -0.83 27.56
N ILE A 202 -0.32 -2.04 27.04
CA ILE A 202 0.70 -3.05 27.37
C ILE A 202 1.75 -3.17 26.27
N PHE A 203 1.30 -3.21 25.00
CA PHE A 203 2.17 -3.50 23.87
C PHE A 203 2.63 -2.23 23.17
N ARG A 204 3.92 -2.19 22.82
CA ARG A 204 4.52 -1.11 22.02
C ARG A 204 5.04 -1.67 20.72
N ARG A 205 4.77 -0.97 19.64
CA ARG A 205 5.34 -1.29 18.35
C ARG A 205 6.68 -0.57 18.19
N GLU A 206 7.75 -1.33 18.02
CA GLU A 206 9.08 -0.80 17.72
C GLU A 206 9.49 -1.32 16.32
N ALA A 207 9.33 -0.47 15.30
CA ALA A 207 9.47 -0.83 13.90
C ALA A 207 8.57 -2.04 13.52
N GLU A 208 9.15 -3.19 13.23
CA GLU A 208 8.44 -4.43 12.89
C GLU A 208 8.27 -5.38 14.10
N THR A 209 8.79 -5.00 15.25
CA THR A 209 8.77 -5.84 16.45
C THR A 209 7.72 -5.35 17.42
N LEU A 210 7.06 -6.28 18.10
CA LEU A 210 6.16 -5.99 19.21
C LEU A 210 6.92 -6.20 20.51
N THR A 211 6.88 -5.19 21.41
CA THR A 211 7.55 -5.23 22.71
C THR A 211 6.54 -5.01 23.82
N MET A 212 6.83 -5.52 25.01
CA MET A 212 6.10 -5.23 26.25
C MET A 212 7.02 -5.24 27.44
N ASP A 213 6.65 -4.48 28.48
CA ASP A 213 7.21 -4.62 29.81
C ASP A 213 6.41 -5.68 30.57
N LEU A 214 7.10 -6.74 31.03
CA LEU A 214 6.48 -7.84 31.77
C LEU A 214 6.87 -7.72 33.24
N PRO A 215 5.95 -7.34 34.13
CA PRO A 215 6.22 -7.32 35.57
C PRO A 215 6.43 -8.75 36.09
N VAL A 216 7.46 -8.90 36.91
CA VAL A 216 7.84 -10.19 37.51
C VAL A 216 8.11 -9.96 39.00
N SER A 217 7.60 -10.83 39.84
CA SER A 217 7.86 -10.76 41.27
C SER A 217 9.33 -11.05 41.63
N VAL A 218 9.79 -10.54 42.74
CA VAL A 218 11.15 -10.82 43.22
C VAL A 218 11.39 -12.31 43.42
N PRO A 219 10.47 -13.10 44.02
CA PRO A 219 10.63 -14.56 44.11
C PRO A 219 10.76 -15.24 42.75
N ASP A 220 9.93 -14.90 41.77
CA ASP A 220 9.98 -15.47 40.41
C ASP A 220 11.27 -15.09 39.67
N ALA A 221 11.76 -13.87 39.89
CA ALA A 221 13.03 -13.43 39.30
C ALA A 221 14.23 -14.20 39.88
N VAL A 222 14.20 -14.51 41.17
CA VAL A 222 15.29 -15.25 41.85
C VAL A 222 15.21 -16.74 41.61
N LEU A 223 14.05 -17.32 41.86
CA LEU A 223 13.85 -18.78 41.84
C LEU A 223 13.55 -19.34 40.45
N GLY A 224 13.13 -18.47 39.56
CA GLY A 224 12.54 -18.86 38.29
C GLY A 224 11.13 -19.44 38.49
N GLY A 225 10.40 -19.57 37.42
CA GLY A 225 9.04 -20.10 37.52
C GLY A 225 8.28 -20.00 36.22
N LYS A 226 7.02 -20.38 36.24
CA LYS A 226 6.08 -20.20 35.14
C LYS A 226 5.12 -19.10 35.53
N ILE A 227 5.03 -18.07 34.71
CA ILE A 227 4.08 -16.97 34.88
C ILE A 227 3.19 -16.84 33.65
N GLU A 228 2.05 -16.24 33.78
CA GLU A 228 1.22 -15.87 32.64
C GLU A 228 1.70 -14.53 32.05
N ALA A 229 2.04 -14.56 30.76
CA ALA A 229 2.42 -13.38 30.01
C ALA A 229 1.26 -12.98 29.08
N PRO A 230 0.81 -11.73 29.08
CA PRO A 230 -0.22 -11.27 28.15
C PRO A 230 0.32 -11.32 26.71
N THR A 231 -0.53 -11.69 25.78
CA THR A 231 -0.24 -11.57 24.34
C THR A 231 -1.48 -11.05 23.61
N PRO A 232 -1.34 -10.49 22.40
CA PRO A 232 -2.51 -10.03 21.66
C PRO A 232 -3.55 -11.12 21.34
N ASP A 233 -3.17 -12.41 21.41
CA ASP A 233 -4.09 -13.53 21.22
C ASP A 233 -4.70 -14.05 22.53
N GLY A 234 -4.26 -13.54 23.66
CA GLY A 234 -4.59 -14.01 25.00
C GLY A 234 -3.34 -14.40 25.79
N PRO A 235 -3.46 -14.68 27.11
CA PRO A 235 -2.33 -15.01 27.95
C PRO A 235 -1.67 -16.34 27.56
N VAL A 236 -0.36 -16.41 27.75
CA VAL A 236 0.43 -17.63 27.53
C VAL A 236 1.35 -17.90 28.72
N SER A 237 1.57 -19.16 29.04
CA SER A 237 2.53 -19.53 30.08
C SER A 237 3.96 -19.31 29.57
N LEU A 238 4.74 -18.51 30.32
CA LEU A 238 6.13 -18.18 30.02
C LEU A 238 7.01 -18.64 31.18
N THR A 239 8.10 -19.31 30.86
CA THR A 239 9.08 -19.74 31.88
C THR A 239 10.12 -18.65 32.09
N ILE A 240 10.22 -18.16 33.31
CA ILE A 240 11.24 -17.20 33.76
C ILE A 240 12.47 -18.02 34.21
N PRO A 241 13.65 -17.79 33.63
CA PRO A 241 14.89 -18.40 34.11
C PRO A 241 15.24 -17.95 35.54
N LYS A 242 15.89 -18.83 36.31
CA LYS A 242 16.46 -18.44 37.61
C LYS A 242 17.46 -17.31 37.46
N HIS A 243 17.48 -16.44 38.46
CA HIS A 243 18.38 -15.26 38.51
C HIS A 243 18.16 -14.28 37.34
N SER A 244 16.91 -14.15 36.90
CA SER A 244 16.53 -13.16 35.92
C SER A 244 16.60 -11.74 36.50
N ASN A 245 17.06 -10.79 35.69
CA ASN A 245 17.15 -9.37 36.09
C ASN A 245 16.19 -8.52 35.27
N SER A 246 15.81 -7.35 35.80
CA SER A 246 15.15 -6.31 35.04
C SER A 246 15.96 -5.96 33.77
N GLY A 247 15.27 -5.74 32.66
CA GLY A 247 15.85 -5.50 31.34
C GLY A 247 16.22 -6.76 30.54
N ALA A 248 16.20 -7.95 31.16
CA ALA A 248 16.32 -9.19 30.40
C ALA A 248 15.10 -9.37 29.46
N THR A 249 15.34 -9.76 28.22
CA THR A 249 14.28 -9.91 27.22
C THR A 249 14.03 -11.37 26.89
N LEU A 250 12.78 -11.78 27.03
CA LEU A 250 12.31 -13.11 26.65
C LEU A 250 11.52 -13.02 25.34
N ARG A 251 11.74 -13.99 24.45
CA ARG A 251 11.13 -14.03 23.12
C ARG A 251 9.97 -15.00 23.08
N LEU A 252 8.77 -14.50 22.78
CA LEU A 252 7.57 -15.31 22.53
C LEU A 252 7.40 -15.48 21.02
N LYS A 253 7.80 -16.64 20.53
CA LYS A 253 7.79 -16.94 19.09
C LYS A 253 6.39 -16.87 18.48
N GLY A 254 6.25 -16.18 17.34
CA GLY A 254 5.02 -16.08 16.60
C GLY A 254 3.88 -15.36 17.33
N ARG A 255 4.18 -14.52 18.34
CA ARG A 255 3.19 -13.74 19.10
C ARG A 255 3.27 -12.24 18.84
N GLY A 256 4.10 -11.82 17.88
CA GLY A 256 4.26 -10.42 17.47
C GLY A 256 3.33 -9.99 16.36
N LEU A 257 3.77 -9.01 15.60
CA LEU A 257 3.06 -8.46 14.44
C LEU A 257 3.21 -9.37 13.21
N TYR A 258 2.29 -9.24 12.26
CA TYR A 258 2.52 -9.77 10.92
C TYR A 258 3.38 -8.80 10.10
N ASP A 259 4.19 -9.33 9.17
CA ASP A 259 4.74 -8.50 8.12
C ASP A 259 3.58 -7.83 7.36
N GLY A 260 3.76 -6.61 6.88
CA GLY A 260 2.70 -5.75 6.32
C GLY A 260 1.87 -6.33 5.16
N ARG A 261 1.99 -7.62 4.87
CA ARG A 261 1.25 -8.37 3.84
C ARG A 261 0.50 -9.57 4.42
N GLY A 262 0.43 -9.67 5.77
CA GLY A 262 -0.25 -10.79 6.44
C GLY A 262 0.43 -12.15 6.25
N GLY A 263 1.73 -12.13 5.90
CA GLY A 263 2.52 -13.32 5.65
C GLY A 263 2.98 -14.00 6.95
N LYS A 264 4.29 -13.93 7.24
CA LYS A 264 4.87 -14.54 8.44
C LYS A 264 4.64 -13.66 9.66
N ARG A 265 4.21 -14.25 10.76
CA ARG A 265 4.06 -13.57 12.04
C ARG A 265 5.40 -13.50 12.76
N GLY A 266 5.77 -12.31 13.23
CA GLY A 266 6.96 -12.02 14.02
C GLY A 266 6.82 -12.46 15.47
N ASP A 267 7.79 -12.10 16.30
CA ASP A 267 7.86 -12.48 17.70
C ASP A 267 7.47 -11.28 18.59
N LEU A 268 6.99 -11.58 19.81
CA LEU A 268 6.79 -10.60 20.88
C LEU A 268 8.00 -10.65 21.81
N LEU A 269 8.59 -9.51 22.11
CA LEU A 269 9.69 -9.37 23.05
C LEU A 269 9.17 -8.89 24.40
N ALA A 270 9.25 -9.71 25.42
CA ALA A 270 8.87 -9.37 26.78
C ALA A 270 10.12 -8.97 27.58
N ARG A 271 10.23 -7.69 27.91
CA ARG A 271 11.28 -7.14 28.75
C ARG A 271 10.87 -7.28 30.21
N LEU A 272 11.62 -8.06 30.98
CA LEU A 272 11.35 -8.29 32.40
C LEU A 272 11.54 -7.01 33.21
N VAL A 273 10.59 -6.72 34.07
CA VAL A 273 10.65 -5.62 35.05
C VAL A 273 10.36 -6.23 36.42
N VAL A 274 11.39 -6.38 37.24
CA VAL A 274 11.21 -6.89 38.59
C VAL A 274 10.52 -5.82 39.43
N VAL A 275 9.40 -6.19 40.04
CA VAL A 275 8.57 -5.30 40.86
C VAL A 275 8.48 -5.81 42.29
N LEU A 276 8.43 -4.89 43.23
CA LEU A 276 8.16 -5.20 44.63
C LEU A 276 6.65 -5.31 44.87
N PRO A 277 6.21 -5.99 45.93
CA PRO A 277 4.80 -6.01 46.31
C PRO A 277 4.30 -4.59 46.59
N GLU A 278 3.01 -4.36 46.37
CA GLU A 278 2.36 -3.10 46.69
C GLU A 278 2.21 -3.00 48.22
N GLY A 279 2.66 -1.87 48.79
CA GLY A 279 2.67 -1.62 50.21
C GLY A 279 3.92 -2.10 50.96
N SER A 280 3.94 -1.92 52.28
CA SER A 280 5.03 -2.40 53.15
C SER A 280 4.79 -3.85 53.56
N ASP A 281 5.86 -4.64 53.46
CA ASP A 281 5.91 -6.05 53.90
C ASP A 281 7.04 -6.19 54.91
N SER A 282 6.66 -6.31 56.18
CA SER A 282 7.61 -6.37 57.29
C SER A 282 8.55 -7.58 57.25
N GLU A 283 8.11 -8.71 56.68
CA GLU A 283 8.95 -9.88 56.58
C GLU A 283 9.99 -9.70 55.44
N LEU A 284 9.58 -9.11 54.34
CA LEU A 284 10.46 -8.75 53.25
C LEU A 284 11.49 -7.68 53.70
N GLU A 285 11.08 -6.69 54.45
CA GLU A 285 11.97 -5.66 55.01
C GLU A 285 13.01 -6.27 55.92
N ALA A 286 12.61 -7.09 56.90
CA ALA A 286 13.51 -7.78 57.81
C ALA A 286 14.50 -8.68 57.07
N PHE A 287 14.02 -9.43 56.05
CA PHE A 287 14.87 -10.23 55.22
C PHE A 287 15.90 -9.38 54.47
N ALA A 288 15.46 -8.30 53.84
CA ALA A 288 16.31 -7.38 53.09
C ALA A 288 17.39 -6.73 53.93
N GLU A 289 17.06 -6.35 55.18
CA GLU A 289 18.03 -5.83 56.16
C GLU A 289 19.09 -6.86 56.54
N SER A 290 18.65 -8.11 56.84
CA SER A 290 19.53 -9.19 57.17
C SER A 290 20.48 -9.53 56.03
N TRP A 291 19.94 -9.59 54.81
CA TRP A 291 20.72 -9.91 53.62
C TRP A 291 21.71 -8.79 53.27
N ARG A 292 21.31 -7.50 53.39
CA ARG A 292 22.19 -6.36 53.18
C ARG A 292 23.40 -6.36 54.12
N LYS A 293 23.18 -6.78 55.35
CA LYS A 293 24.26 -6.90 56.38
C LYS A 293 25.19 -8.09 56.11
N SER A 294 24.62 -9.26 55.73
CA SER A 294 25.39 -10.48 55.59
C SER A 294 26.05 -10.67 54.21
N ARG A 295 25.44 -10.10 53.16
CA ARG A 295 25.90 -10.26 51.77
C ARG A 295 25.75 -8.98 50.97
N PRO A 296 26.48 -7.90 51.31
CA PRO A 296 26.38 -6.65 50.58
C PRO A 296 26.88 -6.81 49.15
N TYR A 297 26.16 -6.24 48.19
CA TYR A 297 26.57 -6.21 46.79
C TYR A 297 26.26 -4.84 46.17
N THR A 298 27.06 -4.45 45.19
CA THR A 298 26.83 -3.25 44.40
C THR A 298 26.41 -3.61 43.00
N PRO A 299 25.25 -3.14 42.53
CA PRO A 299 24.84 -3.39 41.14
C PRO A 299 25.87 -2.83 40.17
N LYS A 300 26.31 -3.65 39.19
CA LYS A 300 27.15 -3.16 38.11
C LYS A 300 26.32 -2.37 37.11
N LYS A 301 26.82 -1.21 36.64
CA LYS A 301 26.24 -0.53 35.48
C LYS A 301 26.29 -1.48 34.30
N ARG A 302 25.13 -1.77 33.68
CA ARG A 302 25.05 -2.40 32.38
C ARG A 302 25.22 -1.29 31.34
N GLY A 303 26.25 -1.38 30.50
CA GLY A 303 26.47 -0.51 29.36
C GLY A 303 25.48 -0.79 28.26
#